data_83dd77606c3178e107b613e4930e9e7b
#
_entry.id   83dd77606c3178e107b613e4930e9e7b
#
_cell.length_a   1.000
_cell.length_b   1.000
_cell.length_c   1.000
_cell.angle_alpha   90.00
_cell.angle_beta   90.00
_cell.angle_gamma   90.00
#
_symmetry.space_group_name_H-M   'P 1'
#
loop_
_entity.id
_entity.type
_entity.pdbx_description
1 polymer ?
#
loop_
_entity_poly.entity_id
_entity_poly.type
_entity_poly.pdbx_seq_one_letter_code
_entity_poly.pdbx_strand_id
1 'polypeptide(L)'
;ILSTSYKQDFAKYDLVNELRDTITYLKNIGYSVALLGDVPYFQSKPSACVDREVPLRREYSGCYVSIAELNTQIELYDSSLRSLAKETDIEYFSLNTELLCDHKRCEMIKDNVLLYRDSHHLNVFGSRLIGGDFASRILDYGLLR
;
A
#
# COMPACT_ATOMS: atom_id res chain seq x y z
N ILE A 1 7.84 -10.60 4.83
CA ILE A 1 6.86 -9.59 4.40
C ILE A 1 5.98 -10.23 3.35
N LEU A 2 4.68 -10.23 3.59
CA LEU A 2 3.69 -10.72 2.65
C LEU A 2 2.89 -9.52 2.11
N SER A 3 2.74 -9.45 0.80
CA SER A 3 1.94 -8.42 0.11
C SER A 3 1.00 -9.11 -0.88
N THR A 4 -0.20 -8.59 -1.03
CA THR A 4 -1.21 -9.15 -1.93
C THR A 4 -1.76 -8.06 -2.84
N SER A 5 -2.09 -8.41 -4.06
CA SER A 5 -2.80 -7.54 -5.00
C SER A 5 -4.30 -7.50 -4.70
N TYR A 6 -4.79 -6.33 -4.62
CA TYR A 6 -5.93 -5.83 -3.88
C TYR A 6 -7.36 -6.19 -4.35
N LYS A 7 -7.68 -6.24 -5.62
CA LYS A 7 -9.11 -6.22 -6.03
C LYS A 7 -9.68 -7.51 -6.61
N GLN A 8 -8.89 -8.24 -7.35
CA GLN A 8 -9.42 -9.39 -8.11
C GLN A 8 -9.36 -10.69 -7.32
N ASP A 9 -8.42 -10.79 -6.38
CA ASP A 9 -8.13 -12.03 -5.71
C ASP A 9 -8.86 -12.17 -4.37
N PHE A 10 -9.16 -11.06 -3.69
CA PHE A 10 -9.78 -11.07 -2.36
C PHE A 10 -11.21 -11.60 -2.37
N ALA A 11 -11.98 -11.34 -3.44
CA ALA A 11 -13.35 -11.83 -3.60
C ALA A 11 -13.43 -13.24 -4.21
N LYS A 12 -12.35 -13.70 -4.84
CA LYS A 12 -12.32 -14.96 -5.59
C LYS A 12 -11.69 -16.13 -4.83
N TYR A 13 -10.78 -15.82 -3.91
CA TYR A 13 -10.06 -16.83 -3.13
C TYR A 13 -10.25 -16.56 -1.64
N ASP A 14 -10.21 -17.60 -0.83
CA ASP A 14 -10.20 -17.50 0.65
C ASP A 14 -8.81 -17.02 1.14
N LEU A 15 -8.41 -15.87 0.61
CA LEU A 15 -7.07 -15.29 0.79
C LEU A 15 -6.72 -15.07 2.25
N VAL A 16 -7.71 -14.74 3.08
CA VAL A 16 -7.48 -14.54 4.53
C VAL A 16 -7.07 -15.85 5.20
N ASN A 17 -7.71 -16.96 4.86
CA ASN A 17 -7.34 -18.26 5.41
C ASN A 17 -5.98 -18.73 4.88
N GLU A 18 -5.72 -18.57 3.59
CA GLU A 18 -4.40 -18.90 3.00
C GLU A 18 -3.26 -18.08 3.62
N LEU A 19 -3.49 -16.79 3.88
CA LEU A 19 -2.52 -15.95 4.58
C LEU A 19 -2.33 -16.40 6.04
N ARG A 20 -3.42 -16.77 6.74
CA ARG A 20 -3.36 -17.28 8.12
C ARG A 20 -2.49 -18.53 8.20
N ASP A 21 -2.71 -19.48 7.30
CA ASP A 21 -1.94 -20.72 7.25
C ASP A 21 -0.47 -20.45 6.95
N THR A 22 -0.21 -19.55 6.01
CA THR A 22 1.16 -19.12 5.66
C THR A 22 1.86 -18.45 6.84
N ILE A 23 1.20 -17.51 7.52
CA ILE A 23 1.72 -16.83 8.70
C ILE A 23 2.04 -17.84 9.81
N THR A 24 1.10 -18.74 10.09
CA THR A 24 1.25 -19.76 11.11
C THR A 24 2.43 -20.68 10.80
N TYR A 25 2.55 -21.13 9.56
CA TYR A 25 3.69 -21.94 9.13
C TYR A 25 5.02 -21.22 9.32
N LEU A 26 5.13 -19.98 8.85
CA LEU A 26 6.36 -19.18 8.95
C LEU A 26 6.77 -18.92 10.42
N LYS A 27 5.80 -18.61 11.29
CA LYS A 27 6.06 -18.45 12.74
C LYS A 27 6.54 -19.75 13.38
N ASN A 28 5.96 -20.87 13.01
CA ASN A 28 6.33 -22.19 13.55
C ASN A 28 7.77 -22.62 13.19
N ILE A 29 8.27 -22.17 12.05
CA ILE A 29 9.66 -22.41 11.65
C ILE A 29 10.63 -21.28 12.07
N GLY A 30 10.16 -20.36 12.93
CA GLY A 30 11.00 -19.36 13.61
C GLY A 30 11.16 -18.02 12.90
N TYR A 31 10.35 -17.72 11.88
CA TYR A 31 10.39 -16.40 11.22
C TYR A 31 9.56 -15.37 11.96
N SER A 32 10.06 -14.13 12.02
CA SER A 32 9.25 -12.95 12.31
C SER A 32 8.48 -12.55 11.06
N VAL A 33 7.16 -12.36 11.18
CA VAL A 33 6.26 -12.07 10.07
C VAL A 33 5.59 -10.72 10.29
N ALA A 34 5.41 -9.97 9.24
CA ALA A 34 4.57 -8.77 9.21
C ALA A 34 3.74 -8.76 7.94
N LEU A 35 2.54 -8.18 8.01
CA LEU A 35 1.69 -7.91 6.86
C LEU A 35 1.92 -6.46 6.39
N LEU A 36 1.95 -6.30 5.08
CA LEU A 36 2.06 -5.01 4.43
C LEU A 36 0.80 -4.76 3.60
N GLY A 37 0.14 -3.64 3.84
CA GLY A 37 -0.99 -3.17 3.06
C GLY A 37 -0.58 -2.74 1.66
N ASP A 38 -1.56 -2.44 0.83
CA ASP A 38 -1.34 -1.97 -0.54
C ASP A 38 -1.24 -0.44 -0.61
N VAL A 39 -0.70 0.06 -1.72
CA VAL A 39 -0.66 1.48 -2.03
C VAL A 39 -1.97 1.94 -2.66
N PRO A 40 -2.31 3.25 -2.60
CA PRO A 40 -3.48 3.80 -3.27
C PRO A 40 -3.56 3.42 -4.74
N TYR A 41 -4.77 3.08 -5.20
CA TYR A 41 -5.08 2.83 -6.60
C TYR A 41 -5.66 4.08 -7.25
N PHE A 42 -5.24 4.38 -8.48
CA PHE A 42 -5.69 5.53 -9.25
C PHE A 42 -6.45 5.09 -10.50
N GLN A 43 -7.40 5.92 -10.96
CA GLN A 43 -8.16 5.65 -12.17
C GLN A 43 -7.33 5.84 -13.44
N SER A 44 -6.36 6.72 -13.41
CA SER A 44 -5.51 7.05 -14.56
C SER A 44 -4.12 6.43 -14.48
N LYS A 45 -3.49 6.27 -15.65
CA LYS A 45 -2.07 5.93 -15.73
C LYS A 45 -1.21 7.19 -15.53
N PRO A 46 0.03 7.05 -15.03
CA PRO A 46 0.95 8.17 -14.84
C PRO A 46 1.15 9.06 -16.06
N SER A 47 1.08 8.49 -17.28
CA SER A 47 1.21 9.26 -18.52
C SER A 47 0.10 10.31 -18.72
N ALA A 48 -1.05 10.13 -18.09
CA ALA A 48 -2.11 11.15 -18.10
C ALA A 48 -1.85 12.29 -17.11
N CYS A 49 -0.97 12.07 -16.13
CA CYS A 49 -0.59 13.05 -15.11
C CYS A 49 0.62 13.89 -15.51
N VAL A 50 1.25 13.56 -16.65
CA VAL A 50 2.39 14.28 -17.21
C VAL A 50 1.98 14.84 -18.57
N ASP A 51 2.12 16.13 -18.75
CA ASP A 51 1.83 16.83 -20.01
C ASP A 51 3.10 17.50 -20.54
N ARG A 52 3.15 17.71 -21.87
CA ARG A 52 4.26 18.41 -22.50
C ARG A 52 4.26 19.90 -22.20
N GLU A 53 3.08 20.51 -22.06
CA GLU A 53 2.90 21.93 -21.80
C GLU A 53 2.84 22.26 -20.29
N VAL A 54 2.21 21.34 -19.53
CA VAL A 54 2.13 21.42 -18.06
C VAL A 54 2.71 20.14 -17.50
N PRO A 55 3.99 20.14 -17.13
CA PRO A 55 4.74 18.90 -16.85
C PRO A 55 4.11 17.97 -15.82
N LEU A 56 3.38 18.52 -14.83
CA LEU A 56 2.74 17.71 -13.79
C LEU A 56 1.31 18.22 -13.52
N ARG A 57 0.32 17.41 -13.92
CA ARG A 57 -1.11 17.73 -13.76
C ARG A 57 -1.65 17.21 -12.42
N ARG A 58 -1.27 17.81 -11.33
CA ARG A 58 -1.74 17.41 -10.00
C ARG A 58 -3.25 17.48 -9.82
N GLU A 59 -3.89 18.45 -10.45
CA GLU A 59 -5.33 18.66 -10.35
C GLU A 59 -6.16 17.86 -11.36
N TYR A 60 -5.52 17.04 -12.18
CA TYR A 60 -6.24 16.11 -13.04
C TYR A 60 -6.87 15.00 -12.19
N SER A 61 -8.19 14.83 -12.28
CA SER A 61 -8.98 13.97 -11.40
C SER A 61 -8.52 12.50 -11.32
N GLY A 62 -7.82 12.01 -12.32
CA GLY A 62 -7.27 10.66 -12.30
C GLY A 62 -5.90 10.52 -11.63
N CYS A 63 -5.25 11.63 -11.25
CA CYS A 63 -3.91 11.67 -10.65
C CYS A 63 -3.94 11.78 -9.12
N TYR A 64 -5.12 11.84 -8.55
CA TYR A 64 -5.35 11.75 -7.13
C TYR A 64 -6.58 10.88 -6.84
N VAL A 65 -6.70 10.40 -5.63
CA VAL A 65 -7.87 9.71 -5.09
C VAL A 65 -8.22 10.34 -3.74
N SER A 66 -9.48 10.69 -3.53
CA SER A 66 -9.91 11.26 -2.25
C SER A 66 -9.82 10.21 -1.13
N ILE A 67 -9.61 10.66 0.10
CA ILE A 67 -9.59 9.73 1.26
C ILE A 67 -10.91 8.99 1.38
N ALA A 68 -12.05 9.63 1.10
CA ALA A 68 -13.36 8.98 1.12
C ALA A 68 -13.46 7.84 0.08
N GLU A 69 -12.99 8.09 -1.15
CA GLU A 69 -12.95 7.08 -2.21
C GLU A 69 -11.97 5.96 -1.89
N LEU A 70 -10.78 6.32 -1.39
CA LEU A 70 -9.77 5.35 -0.96
C LEU A 70 -10.34 4.43 0.13
N ASN A 71 -10.96 4.98 1.17
CA ASN A 71 -11.55 4.19 2.25
C ASN A 71 -12.59 3.21 1.72
N THR A 72 -13.45 3.63 0.78
CA THR A 72 -14.40 2.73 0.13
C THR A 72 -13.71 1.61 -0.65
N GLN A 73 -12.58 1.90 -1.25
CA GLN A 73 -11.81 0.92 -2.02
C GLN A 73 -11.12 -0.13 -1.17
N ILE A 74 -10.57 0.28 -0.03
CA ILE A 74 -9.67 -0.55 0.78
C ILE A 74 -10.28 -1.05 2.09
N GLU A 75 -11.42 -0.49 2.53
CA GLU A 75 -11.97 -0.72 3.87
C GLU A 75 -12.12 -2.21 4.20
N LEU A 76 -12.73 -2.97 3.29
CA LEU A 76 -12.96 -4.41 3.52
C LEU A 76 -11.62 -5.18 3.60
N TYR A 77 -10.70 -4.87 2.71
CA TYR A 77 -9.40 -5.50 2.63
C TYR A 77 -8.50 -5.12 3.82
N ASP A 78 -8.36 -3.84 4.09
CA ASP A 78 -7.52 -3.30 5.16
C ASP A 78 -8.02 -3.79 6.54
N SER A 79 -9.33 -3.77 6.76
CA SER A 79 -9.94 -4.28 8.00
C SER A 79 -9.71 -5.78 8.19
N SER A 80 -9.80 -6.57 7.11
CA SER A 80 -9.54 -8.01 7.15
C SER A 80 -8.08 -8.31 7.46
N LEU A 81 -7.13 -7.61 6.85
CA LEU A 81 -5.71 -7.77 7.14
C LEU A 81 -5.33 -7.32 8.55
N ARG A 82 -5.91 -6.23 9.05
CA ARG A 82 -5.73 -5.79 10.45
C ARG A 82 -6.26 -6.81 11.43
N SER A 83 -7.43 -7.38 11.14
CA SER A 83 -8.03 -8.43 11.97
C SER A 83 -7.15 -9.67 12.00
N LEU A 84 -6.68 -10.11 10.83
CA LEU A 84 -5.77 -11.25 10.70
C LEU A 84 -4.44 -11.01 11.42
N ALA A 85 -3.86 -9.83 11.31
CA ALA A 85 -2.62 -9.48 11.99
C ALA A 85 -2.79 -9.55 13.52
N LYS A 86 -3.92 -9.02 14.03
CA LYS A 86 -4.27 -9.10 15.45
C LYS A 86 -4.49 -10.54 15.91
N GLU A 87 -5.20 -11.35 15.11
CA GLU A 87 -5.48 -12.75 15.41
C GLU A 87 -4.20 -13.59 15.47
N THR A 88 -3.27 -13.33 14.56
CA THR A 88 -2.02 -14.09 14.44
C THR A 88 -0.86 -13.50 15.23
N ASP A 89 -1.12 -12.42 15.98
CA ASP A 89 -0.11 -11.71 16.78
C ASP A 89 1.12 -11.33 15.96
N ILE A 90 0.87 -10.54 14.89
CA ILE A 90 1.88 -9.96 14.01
C ILE A 90 1.58 -8.49 13.73
N GLU A 91 2.56 -7.75 13.22
CA GLU A 91 2.37 -6.36 12.84
C GLU A 91 1.72 -6.20 11.47
N TYR A 92 0.86 -5.18 11.35
CA TYR A 92 0.31 -4.71 10.09
C TYR A 92 0.77 -3.29 9.80
N PHE A 93 1.39 -3.09 8.64
CA PHE A 93 1.85 -1.79 8.16
C PHE A 93 0.98 -1.33 6.99
N SER A 94 0.21 -0.28 7.19
CA SER A 94 -0.49 0.40 6.10
C SER A 94 0.50 1.21 5.26
N LEU A 95 0.41 1.07 3.93
CA LEU A 95 1.16 1.91 2.98
C LEU A 95 0.40 3.17 2.55
N ASN A 96 -0.85 3.34 2.98
CA ASN A 96 -1.62 4.58 2.86
C ASN A 96 -1.12 5.57 3.90
N THR A 97 0.13 5.97 3.78
CA THR A 97 0.83 6.78 4.77
C THR A 97 0.75 8.25 4.40
N GLU A 98 1.07 9.12 5.34
CA GLU A 98 1.28 10.55 5.13
C GLU A 98 2.28 10.86 4.01
N LEU A 99 3.07 9.86 3.59
CA LEU A 99 4.00 10.00 2.48
C LEU A 99 3.29 10.03 1.12
N LEU A 100 2.18 9.29 0.95
CA LEU A 100 1.41 9.26 -0.30
C LEU A 100 0.14 10.08 -0.21
N CYS A 101 -0.38 10.28 0.99
CA CYS A 101 -1.68 10.90 1.24
C CYS A 101 -1.54 12.07 2.20
N ASP A 102 -2.39 13.06 2.04
CA ASP A 102 -2.71 14.04 3.06
C ASP A 102 -4.08 13.73 3.69
N HIS A 103 -4.62 14.66 4.49
CA HIS A 103 -5.93 14.50 5.12
C HIS A 103 -7.13 14.55 4.15
N LYS A 104 -6.91 14.89 2.88
CA LYS A 104 -7.96 15.03 1.86
C LYS A 104 -7.85 13.99 0.76
N ARG A 105 -6.64 13.70 0.30
CA ARG A 105 -6.40 12.86 -0.88
C ARG A 105 -5.02 12.21 -0.87
N CYS A 106 -4.89 11.16 -1.66
CA CYS A 106 -3.61 10.57 -2.04
C CYS A 106 -3.24 10.99 -3.45
N GLU A 107 -1.99 11.22 -3.73
CA GLU A 107 -1.52 11.76 -5.01
C GLU A 107 -0.48 10.84 -5.67
N MET A 108 -0.55 10.74 -7.01
CA MET A 108 0.50 10.10 -7.81
C MET A 108 1.81 10.88 -7.83
N ILE A 109 1.72 12.18 -7.57
CA ILE A 109 2.82 13.14 -7.67
C ILE A 109 3.00 13.81 -6.32
N LYS A 110 4.20 13.74 -5.76
CA LYS A 110 4.58 14.44 -4.53
C LYS A 110 5.87 15.20 -4.78
N ASP A 111 5.93 16.45 -4.30
CA ASP A 111 7.10 17.33 -4.43
C ASP A 111 7.66 17.39 -5.86
N ASN A 112 6.77 17.49 -6.85
CA ASN A 112 7.07 17.47 -8.29
C ASN A 112 7.73 16.18 -8.79
N VAL A 113 7.62 15.08 -8.05
CA VAL A 113 8.11 13.76 -8.46
C VAL A 113 6.93 12.82 -8.67
N LEU A 114 6.88 12.19 -9.84
CA LEU A 114 5.93 11.11 -10.12
C LEU A 114 6.36 9.86 -9.37
N LEU A 115 5.46 9.28 -8.56
CA LEU A 115 5.76 8.15 -7.66
C LEU A 115 5.29 6.81 -8.20
N TYR A 116 4.47 6.80 -9.26
CA TYR A 116 3.84 5.59 -9.78
C TYR A 116 4.35 5.23 -11.18
N ARG A 117 4.44 3.94 -11.47
CA ARG A 117 4.76 3.36 -12.78
C ARG A 117 3.50 3.16 -13.63
N ASP A 118 2.43 2.76 -12.97
CA ASP A 118 1.09 2.56 -13.54
C ASP A 118 0.03 3.00 -12.51
N SER A 119 -1.22 2.58 -12.67
CA SER A 119 -2.31 3.04 -11.79
C SER A 119 -2.23 2.52 -10.34
N HIS A 120 -1.40 1.53 -10.05
CA HIS A 120 -1.37 0.85 -8.73
C HIS A 120 0.01 0.34 -8.31
N HIS A 121 1.04 0.51 -9.12
CA HIS A 121 2.40 0.15 -8.74
C HIS A 121 3.28 1.38 -8.63
N LEU A 122 4.04 1.47 -7.56
CA LEU A 122 5.07 2.48 -7.40
C LEU A 122 6.18 2.31 -8.45
N ASN A 123 6.77 3.42 -8.87
CA ASN A 123 8.03 3.43 -9.59
C ASN A 123 9.22 3.38 -8.59
N VAL A 124 10.44 3.45 -9.10
CA VAL A 124 11.66 3.41 -8.26
C VAL A 124 11.69 4.52 -7.21
N PHE A 125 11.21 5.73 -7.54
CA PHE A 125 11.19 6.86 -6.60
C PHE A 125 10.15 6.65 -5.51
N GLY A 126 8.94 6.25 -5.86
CA GLY A 126 7.88 5.93 -4.91
C GLY A 126 8.28 4.76 -4.00
N SER A 127 8.88 3.71 -4.56
CA SER A 127 9.37 2.58 -3.78
C SER A 127 10.48 2.96 -2.80
N ARG A 128 11.39 3.85 -3.18
CA ARG A 128 12.43 4.36 -2.27
C ARG A 128 11.87 5.23 -1.16
N LEU A 129 10.89 6.09 -1.48
CA LEU A 129 10.22 6.94 -0.50
C LEU A 129 9.54 6.08 0.58
N ILE A 130 8.69 5.14 0.16
CA ILE A 130 7.97 4.23 1.06
C ILE A 130 8.93 3.26 1.77
N GLY A 131 9.91 2.71 1.05
CA GLY A 131 10.87 1.76 1.60
C GLY A 131 11.74 2.35 2.70
N GLY A 132 12.10 3.64 2.61
CA GLY A 132 12.83 4.33 3.66
C GLY A 132 12.02 4.48 4.96
N ASP A 133 10.77 4.94 4.85
CA ASP A 133 9.85 5.04 5.98
C ASP A 133 9.57 3.66 6.59
N PHE A 134 9.28 2.69 5.76
CA PHE A 134 8.99 1.33 6.18
C PHE A 134 10.18 0.67 6.89
N ALA A 135 11.40 0.87 6.38
CA ALA A 135 12.60 0.34 7.02
C ALA A 135 12.80 0.91 8.44
N SER A 136 12.58 2.22 8.63
CA SER A 136 12.63 2.85 9.95
C SER A 136 11.59 2.24 10.90
N ARG A 137 10.36 2.07 10.45
CA ARG A 137 9.28 1.49 11.25
C ARG A 137 9.54 0.03 11.63
N ILE A 138 10.08 -0.78 10.71
CA ILE A 138 10.48 -2.18 10.99
C ILE A 138 11.58 -2.25 12.06
N LEU A 139 12.56 -1.37 11.98
CA LEU A 139 13.65 -1.30 12.98
C LEU A 139 13.12 -0.92 14.35
N ASP A 140 12.20 0.05 14.42
CA ASP A 140 11.57 0.46 15.69
C ASP A 140 10.77 -0.67 16.34
N TYR A 141 10.16 -1.56 15.55
CA TYR A 141 9.48 -2.76 16.05
C TYR A 141 10.41 -3.95 16.32
N GLY A 142 11.71 -3.83 16.08
CA GLY A 142 12.68 -4.89 16.34
C GLY A 142 12.50 -6.15 15.48
N LEU A 143 11.86 -6.02 14.32
CA LEU A 143 11.64 -7.13 13.37
C LEU A 143 12.89 -7.53 12.58
N LEU A 144 13.91 -6.70 12.60
CA LEU A 144 15.24 -6.99 12.07
C LEU A 144 16.24 -7.05 13.24
N ARG A 145 16.62 -8.25 13.60
CA ARG A 145 17.74 -8.53 14.52
C ARG A 145 18.86 -9.20 13.77
#